data_d4b15b355bbe558481e40dfb5a63df2b
#
_entry.id   d4b15b355bbe558481e40dfb5a63df2b
#
_cell.length_a   1.000
_cell.length_b   1.000
_cell.length_c   1.000
_cell.angle_alpha   90.00
_cell.angle_beta   90.00
_cell.angle_gamma   90.00
#
_symmetry.space_group_name_H-M   'P 1'
#
loop_
_entity.id
_entity.type
_entity.pdbx_description
1 polymer ?
#
loop_
_entity_poly.entity_id
_entity_poly.type
_entity_poly.pdbx_seq_one_letter_code
_entity_poly.pdbx_strand_id
1 'polypeptide(L)'
;GMMRNQGHEVRETLDGEQALLQFKEWEPDGIFSALTLPKLGGLELLQEVRSQNQKFPFVLICSVNNPEKIHDALKKGAVDFLIRPIHEKNLLRTLKRVSTLTQGFRFSAYAMDHLVEESRVLEIDNDIDGVNRIVAFLTQDLPSYGILEQEELFRINSLLAEALENAIFHGNLELPGELRVENPKLFLETALQKCRIEPYQNRRIMIQYNVSRNSVKYLIRDEGKGFDHAGLPDPSDPQNLFQVRGRGLLLISLFMDEVFWNERGNEITMIHYKKRKTSS
;
A
#
# COMPACT_ATOMS: atom_id res chain seq x y z
N GLY A 1 28.58 -22.69 -10.51
CA GLY A 1 28.17 -23.63 -9.50
C GLY A 1 26.75 -24.16 -9.63
N MET A 2 26.17 -24.63 -8.54
CA MET A 2 24.89 -25.36 -8.50
C MET A 2 23.73 -24.65 -9.22
N MET A 3 23.58 -23.34 -9.09
CA MET A 3 22.51 -22.57 -9.77
C MET A 3 22.66 -22.58 -11.29
N ARG A 4 23.89 -22.41 -11.80
CA ARG A 4 24.14 -22.47 -13.26
C ARG A 4 23.83 -23.86 -13.85
N ASN A 5 24.09 -24.92 -13.08
CA ASN A 5 23.74 -26.31 -13.49
C ASN A 5 22.22 -26.53 -13.58
N GLN A 6 21.42 -25.66 -12.96
CA GLN A 6 19.96 -25.68 -13.03
C GLN A 6 19.39 -24.71 -14.09
N GLY A 7 20.25 -24.18 -14.97
CA GLY A 7 19.85 -23.32 -16.09
C GLY A 7 19.65 -21.84 -15.71
N HIS A 8 20.10 -21.42 -14.53
CA HIS A 8 20.02 -20.00 -14.12
C HIS A 8 21.24 -19.22 -14.60
N GLU A 9 21.00 -18.01 -15.10
CA GLU A 9 22.06 -17.03 -15.28
C GLU A 9 22.46 -16.48 -13.91
N VAL A 10 23.77 -16.43 -13.61
CA VAL A 10 24.25 -16.04 -12.29
C VAL A 10 25.40 -15.05 -12.46
N ARG A 11 25.24 -13.87 -11.89
CA ARG A 11 26.33 -12.90 -11.66
C ARG A 11 26.77 -12.97 -10.21
N GLU A 12 28.07 -12.96 -10.00
CA GLU A 12 28.67 -13.09 -8.68
C GLU A 12 29.41 -11.79 -8.34
N THR A 13 29.24 -11.32 -7.11
CA THR A 13 29.91 -10.15 -6.58
C THR A 13 30.64 -10.50 -5.30
N LEU A 14 31.70 -9.77 -4.98
CA LEU A 14 32.56 -10.03 -3.83
C LEU A 14 32.17 -9.18 -2.60
N ASP A 15 31.39 -8.13 -2.79
CA ASP A 15 30.93 -7.25 -1.71
C ASP A 15 29.50 -6.73 -1.95
N GLY A 16 28.89 -6.18 -0.89
CA GLY A 16 27.50 -5.74 -0.95
C GLY A 16 27.27 -4.49 -1.78
N GLU A 17 28.25 -3.60 -1.93
CA GLU A 17 28.13 -2.39 -2.78
C GLU A 17 28.08 -2.79 -4.26
N GLN A 18 28.94 -3.71 -4.68
CA GLN A 18 28.88 -4.28 -6.04
C GLN A 18 27.58 -5.01 -6.29
N ALA A 19 27.07 -5.73 -5.28
CA ALA A 19 25.78 -6.40 -5.39
C ALA A 19 24.62 -5.41 -5.62
N LEU A 20 24.63 -4.29 -4.90
CA LEU A 20 23.62 -3.23 -5.06
C LEU A 20 23.71 -2.55 -6.43
N LEU A 21 24.91 -2.33 -6.95
CA LEU A 21 25.14 -1.83 -8.32
C LEU A 21 24.58 -2.80 -9.35
N GLN A 22 24.95 -4.08 -9.25
CA GLN A 22 24.45 -5.11 -10.17
C GLN A 22 22.93 -5.29 -10.09
N PHE A 23 22.33 -5.12 -8.91
CA PHE A 23 20.89 -5.14 -8.74
C PHE A 23 20.19 -4.05 -9.58
N LYS A 24 20.76 -2.83 -9.60
CA LYS A 24 20.22 -1.70 -10.36
C LYS A 24 20.42 -1.81 -11.87
N GLU A 25 21.55 -2.37 -12.30
CA GLU A 25 21.91 -2.45 -13.73
C GLU A 25 21.36 -3.67 -14.45
N TRP A 26 21.22 -4.79 -13.75
CA TRP A 26 20.89 -6.07 -14.36
C TRP A 26 19.46 -6.56 -14.09
N GLU A 27 18.77 -5.97 -13.12
CA GLU A 27 17.42 -6.36 -12.72
C GLU A 27 17.25 -7.88 -12.50
N PRO A 28 17.99 -8.52 -11.59
CA PRO A 28 17.92 -9.95 -11.38
C PRO A 28 16.55 -10.40 -10.87
N ASP A 29 16.21 -11.68 -11.01
CA ASP A 29 15.00 -12.28 -10.46
C ASP A 29 15.06 -12.56 -8.96
N GLY A 30 16.25 -12.54 -8.38
CA GLY A 30 16.47 -12.74 -6.94
C GLY A 30 17.93 -12.59 -6.56
N ILE A 31 18.18 -12.24 -5.30
CA ILE A 31 19.51 -12.14 -4.71
C ILE A 31 19.71 -13.25 -3.69
N PHE A 32 20.87 -13.91 -3.76
CA PHE A 32 21.37 -14.85 -2.77
C PHE A 32 22.63 -14.28 -2.15
N SER A 33 22.51 -13.73 -0.95
CA SER A 33 23.57 -12.96 -0.29
C SER A 33 24.07 -13.68 0.96
N ALA A 34 25.38 -13.69 1.17
CA ALA A 34 25.90 -14.03 2.48
C ALA A 34 25.47 -13.01 3.54
N LEU A 35 25.27 -13.46 4.77
CA LEU A 35 24.93 -12.59 5.88
C LEU A 35 26.03 -11.57 6.18
N THR A 36 27.29 -12.00 6.06
CA THR A 36 28.47 -11.15 6.26
C THR A 36 29.18 -10.96 4.93
N LEU A 37 29.22 -9.72 4.47
CA LEU A 37 29.90 -9.27 3.27
C LEU A 37 30.83 -8.09 3.62
N PRO A 38 31.90 -7.88 2.85
CA PRO A 38 32.68 -6.66 2.94
C PRO A 38 31.86 -5.42 2.54
N LYS A 39 32.23 -4.25 3.04
CA LYS A 39 31.68 -2.92 2.79
C LYS A 39 30.20 -2.79 3.21
N LEU A 40 29.26 -3.44 2.53
CA LEU A 40 27.86 -3.44 2.82
C LEU A 40 27.43 -4.87 3.20
N GLY A 41 26.99 -5.10 4.43
CA GLY A 41 26.58 -6.42 4.92
C GLY A 41 25.30 -6.92 4.27
N GLY A 42 25.02 -8.24 4.42
CA GLY A 42 23.86 -8.85 3.77
C GLY A 42 22.51 -8.34 4.29
N LEU A 43 22.44 -7.90 5.55
CA LEU A 43 21.21 -7.31 6.12
C LEU A 43 21.01 -5.87 5.65
N GLU A 44 22.06 -5.11 5.55
CA GLU A 44 22.06 -3.75 5.01
C GLU A 44 21.69 -3.78 3.52
N LEU A 45 22.29 -4.71 2.75
CA LEU A 45 21.94 -4.92 1.34
C LEU A 45 20.45 -5.28 1.18
N LEU A 46 19.90 -6.15 2.05
CA LEU A 46 18.49 -6.47 2.06
C LEU A 46 17.62 -5.21 2.26
N GLN A 47 17.99 -4.33 3.20
CA GLN A 47 17.25 -3.10 3.45
C GLN A 47 17.29 -2.14 2.26
N GLU A 48 18.46 -1.98 1.62
CA GLU A 48 18.62 -1.16 0.41
C GLU A 48 17.78 -1.70 -0.75
N VAL A 49 17.78 -3.00 -0.96
CA VAL A 49 16.93 -3.65 -1.98
C VAL A 49 15.44 -3.48 -1.65
N ARG A 50 15.06 -3.60 -0.36
CA ARG A 50 13.67 -3.43 0.08
C ARG A 50 13.17 -1.99 -0.05
N SER A 51 14.02 -1.01 0.11
CA SER A 51 13.67 0.40 -0.11
C SER A 51 13.29 0.69 -1.56
N GLN A 52 13.87 -0.04 -2.51
CA GLN A 52 13.63 0.10 -3.95
C GLN A 52 12.51 -0.85 -4.45
N ASN A 53 12.44 -2.07 -3.90
CA ASN A 53 11.41 -3.05 -4.24
C ASN A 53 11.06 -3.91 -3.01
N GLN A 54 9.96 -3.58 -2.35
CA GLN A 54 9.52 -4.27 -1.12
C GLN A 54 9.24 -5.76 -1.30
N LYS A 55 8.90 -6.21 -2.50
CA LYS A 55 8.53 -7.60 -2.78
C LYS A 55 9.65 -8.41 -3.45
N PHE A 56 10.81 -7.80 -3.73
CA PHE A 56 11.91 -8.46 -4.44
C PHE A 56 12.42 -9.70 -3.70
N PRO A 57 12.61 -10.87 -4.37
CA PRO A 57 13.08 -12.09 -3.71
C PRO A 57 14.54 -11.99 -3.24
N PHE A 58 14.74 -11.98 -1.92
CA PHE A 58 16.05 -11.92 -1.29
C PHE A 58 16.23 -13.12 -0.36
N VAL A 59 17.28 -13.90 -0.58
CA VAL A 59 17.64 -15.10 0.18
C VAL A 59 18.96 -14.87 0.89
N LEU A 60 19.01 -15.20 2.18
CA LEU A 60 20.26 -15.12 2.96
C LEU A 60 20.96 -16.47 3.02
N ILE A 61 22.28 -16.42 2.94
CA ILE A 61 23.17 -17.56 3.16
C ILE A 61 23.92 -17.33 4.46
N CYS A 62 23.74 -18.21 5.43
CA CYS A 62 24.32 -18.07 6.77
C CYS A 62 24.97 -19.38 7.27
N SER A 63 25.79 -19.28 8.30
CA SER A 63 26.28 -20.41 9.06
C SER A 63 25.32 -20.74 10.24
N VAL A 64 25.38 -21.97 10.74
CA VAL A 64 24.45 -22.50 11.78
C VAL A 64 24.39 -21.64 13.06
N ASN A 65 25.38 -20.82 13.33
CA ASN A 65 25.55 -20.15 14.62
C ASN A 65 24.91 -18.76 14.76
N ASN A 66 23.91 -18.41 13.93
CA ASN A 66 23.30 -17.08 13.93
C ASN A 66 21.76 -17.10 13.88
N PRO A 67 21.04 -17.78 14.78
CA PRO A 67 19.57 -17.87 14.70
C PRO A 67 18.88 -16.51 14.87
N GLU A 68 19.42 -15.63 15.71
CA GLU A 68 18.89 -14.28 15.91
C GLU A 68 18.96 -13.41 14.64
N LYS A 69 20.09 -13.47 13.92
CA LYS A 69 20.24 -12.74 12.65
C LYS A 69 19.37 -13.31 11.54
N ILE A 70 19.12 -14.62 11.53
CA ILE A 70 18.16 -15.24 10.61
C ILE A 70 16.75 -14.73 10.88
N HIS A 71 16.36 -14.68 12.16
CA HIS A 71 15.06 -14.17 12.56
C HIS A 71 14.88 -12.68 12.20
N ASP A 72 15.90 -11.86 12.45
CA ASP A 72 15.91 -10.45 12.07
C ASP A 72 15.80 -10.26 10.55
N ALA A 73 16.52 -11.06 9.77
CA ALA A 73 16.44 -11.03 8.32
C ALA A 73 15.04 -11.38 7.77
N LEU A 74 14.39 -12.39 8.34
CA LEU A 74 13.03 -12.77 7.96
C LEU A 74 12.02 -11.66 8.31
N LYS A 75 12.18 -11.02 9.48
CA LYS A 75 11.38 -9.83 9.86
C LYS A 75 11.61 -8.64 8.91
N LYS A 76 12.82 -8.46 8.43
CA LYS A 76 13.18 -7.43 7.44
C LYS A 76 12.80 -7.79 6.01
N GLY A 77 12.17 -8.94 5.80
CA GLY A 77 11.57 -9.34 4.54
C GLY A 77 12.40 -10.29 3.68
N ALA A 78 13.45 -10.92 4.18
CA ALA A 78 14.07 -12.04 3.46
C ALA A 78 13.03 -13.15 3.21
N VAL A 79 12.96 -13.64 1.96
CA VAL A 79 11.94 -14.65 1.60
C VAL A 79 12.31 -16.06 2.02
N ASP A 80 13.62 -16.33 2.20
CA ASP A 80 14.16 -17.62 2.65
C ASP A 80 15.60 -17.46 3.13
N PHE A 81 16.15 -18.54 3.69
CA PHE A 81 17.56 -18.62 4.05
C PHE A 81 18.14 -20.00 3.73
N LEU A 82 19.46 -20.03 3.48
CA LEU A 82 20.23 -21.26 3.26
C LEU A 82 21.35 -21.34 4.30
N ILE A 83 21.52 -22.53 4.88
CA ILE A 83 22.57 -22.78 5.88
C ILE A 83 23.74 -23.51 5.19
N ARG A 84 24.95 -23.08 5.46
CA ARG A 84 26.18 -23.75 4.99
C ARG A 84 26.49 -25.01 5.85
N PRO A 85 26.87 -26.13 5.23
CA PRO A 85 27.06 -26.36 3.79
C PRO A 85 25.71 -26.42 3.06
N ILE A 86 25.64 -25.77 1.86
CA ILE A 86 24.42 -25.73 1.08
C ILE A 86 24.20 -27.10 0.41
N HIS A 87 23.16 -27.78 0.81
CA HIS A 87 22.73 -29.03 0.17
C HIS A 87 21.84 -28.74 -1.05
N GLU A 88 22.05 -29.47 -2.12
CA GLU A 88 21.33 -29.28 -3.40
C GLU A 88 19.81 -29.29 -3.22
N LYS A 89 19.27 -30.22 -2.44
CA LYS A 89 17.83 -30.30 -2.13
C LYS A 89 17.27 -29.00 -1.53
N ASN A 90 18.02 -28.36 -0.62
CA ASN A 90 17.60 -27.10 0.00
C ASN A 90 17.68 -25.95 -1.00
N LEU A 91 18.74 -25.90 -1.80
CA LEU A 91 18.88 -24.91 -2.86
C LEU A 91 17.75 -25.00 -3.87
N LEU A 92 17.42 -26.20 -4.36
CA LEU A 92 16.34 -26.42 -5.32
C LEU A 92 14.98 -25.97 -4.78
N ARG A 93 14.68 -26.26 -3.51
CA ARG A 93 13.46 -25.80 -2.85
C ARG A 93 13.40 -24.26 -2.79
N THR A 94 14.49 -23.62 -2.39
CA THR A 94 14.57 -22.16 -2.31
C THR A 94 14.50 -21.52 -3.71
N LEU A 95 15.18 -22.07 -4.71
CA LEU A 95 15.08 -21.60 -6.10
C LEU A 95 13.65 -21.72 -6.64
N LYS A 96 12.94 -22.81 -6.37
CA LYS A 96 11.54 -22.97 -6.75
C LYS A 96 10.67 -21.89 -6.08
N ARG A 97 10.90 -21.59 -4.80
CA ARG A 97 10.18 -20.54 -4.09
C ARG A 97 10.44 -19.16 -4.69
N VAL A 98 11.70 -18.81 -4.96
CA VAL A 98 12.09 -17.57 -5.63
C VAL A 98 11.45 -17.49 -7.01
N SER A 99 11.56 -18.53 -7.84
CA SER A 99 10.97 -18.58 -9.17
C SER A 99 9.44 -18.40 -9.15
N THR A 100 8.75 -19.03 -8.20
CA THR A 100 7.30 -18.86 -8.06
C THR A 100 6.94 -17.41 -7.73
N LEU A 101 7.68 -16.78 -6.83
CA LEU A 101 7.48 -15.36 -6.49
C LEU A 101 7.76 -14.47 -7.71
N THR A 102 8.89 -14.68 -8.38
CA THR A 102 9.28 -13.88 -9.56
C THR A 102 8.31 -14.06 -10.73
N GLN A 103 7.89 -15.28 -11.01
CA GLN A 103 6.89 -15.54 -12.07
C GLN A 103 5.56 -14.85 -11.75
N GLY A 104 5.13 -14.91 -10.49
CA GLY A 104 3.95 -14.13 -10.05
C GLY A 104 4.09 -12.65 -10.33
N PHE A 105 5.26 -12.05 -10.06
CA PHE A 105 5.51 -10.64 -10.34
C PHE A 105 5.60 -10.33 -11.83
N ARG A 106 6.34 -11.12 -12.61
CA ARG A 106 6.44 -10.93 -14.07
C ARG A 106 5.10 -11.13 -14.76
N PHE A 107 4.31 -12.12 -14.35
CA PHE A 107 2.97 -12.33 -14.87
C PHE A 107 2.04 -11.16 -14.50
N SER A 108 2.11 -10.68 -13.26
CA SER A 108 1.39 -9.48 -12.85
C SER A 108 1.82 -8.26 -13.66
N ALA A 109 3.12 -7.99 -13.81
CA ALA A 109 3.61 -6.87 -14.60
C ALA A 109 3.16 -6.95 -16.06
N TYR A 110 3.31 -8.11 -16.70
CA TYR A 110 2.82 -8.33 -18.06
C TYR A 110 1.30 -8.13 -18.17
N ALA A 111 0.53 -8.67 -17.23
CA ALA A 111 -0.92 -8.47 -17.20
C ALA A 111 -1.28 -7.00 -17.00
N MET A 112 -0.52 -6.28 -16.16
CA MET A 112 -0.71 -4.85 -15.91
C MET A 112 -0.47 -4.00 -17.16
N ASP A 113 0.54 -4.30 -17.97
CA ASP A 113 0.79 -3.61 -19.25
C ASP A 113 -0.36 -3.77 -20.25
N HIS A 114 -1.16 -4.83 -20.10
CA HIS A 114 -2.30 -5.15 -20.94
C HIS A 114 -3.64 -4.84 -20.27
N LEU A 115 -3.63 -4.44 -19.01
CA LEU A 115 -4.84 -4.09 -18.28
C LEU A 115 -5.48 -2.82 -18.90
N VAL A 116 -6.73 -2.94 -19.29
CA VAL A 116 -7.52 -1.80 -19.77
C VAL A 116 -8.25 -1.14 -18.61
N GLU A 117 -8.89 -1.96 -17.80
CA GLU A 117 -9.66 -1.54 -16.64
C GLU A 117 -9.80 -2.69 -15.65
N GLU A 118 -9.79 -2.38 -14.36
CA GLU A 118 -10.14 -3.27 -13.27
C GLU A 118 -11.16 -2.59 -12.37
N SER A 119 -12.19 -3.32 -11.97
CA SER A 119 -13.23 -2.83 -11.06
C SER A 119 -13.40 -3.79 -9.88
N ARG A 120 -13.48 -3.21 -8.68
CA ARG A 120 -13.79 -3.94 -7.44
C ARG A 120 -14.91 -3.22 -6.71
N VAL A 121 -15.80 -3.96 -6.11
CA VAL A 121 -16.84 -3.44 -5.23
C VAL A 121 -16.71 -4.13 -3.88
N LEU A 122 -16.63 -3.35 -2.82
CA LEU A 122 -16.59 -3.84 -1.45
C LEU A 122 -17.78 -3.26 -0.68
N GLU A 123 -18.33 -4.06 0.21
CA GLU A 123 -19.26 -3.62 1.22
C GLU A 123 -18.64 -3.90 2.59
N ILE A 124 -18.53 -2.89 3.42
CA ILE A 124 -17.92 -2.98 4.74
C ILE A 124 -18.91 -2.48 5.81
N ASP A 125 -18.74 -2.97 7.02
CA ASP A 125 -19.42 -2.45 8.21
C ASP A 125 -18.67 -1.24 8.80
N ASN A 126 -19.10 -0.79 9.98
CA ASN A 126 -18.48 0.34 10.68
C ASN A 126 -17.23 -0.09 11.49
N ASP A 127 -16.36 -0.92 10.90
CA ASP A 127 -15.08 -1.34 11.52
C ASP A 127 -14.05 -0.22 11.48
N ILE A 128 -13.98 0.53 12.58
CA ILE A 128 -13.05 1.66 12.74
C ILE A 128 -11.59 1.20 12.65
N ASP A 129 -11.28 0.04 13.22
CA ASP A 129 -9.91 -0.52 13.24
C ASP A 129 -9.52 -1.10 11.87
N GLY A 130 -10.50 -1.41 11.03
CA GLY A 130 -10.32 -1.97 9.70
C GLY A 130 -9.94 -0.97 8.62
N VAL A 131 -10.14 0.33 8.83
CA VAL A 131 -9.95 1.39 7.82
C VAL A 131 -8.59 1.27 7.13
N ASN A 132 -7.49 1.19 7.89
CA ASN A 132 -6.15 1.11 7.32
C ASN A 132 -5.92 -0.17 6.50
N ARG A 133 -6.56 -1.27 6.85
CA ARG A 133 -6.49 -2.54 6.09
C ARG A 133 -7.21 -2.42 4.75
N ILE A 134 -8.37 -1.78 4.74
CA ILE A 134 -9.12 -1.50 3.50
C ILE A 134 -8.34 -0.56 2.60
N VAL A 135 -7.80 0.53 3.15
CA VAL A 135 -6.97 1.47 2.39
C VAL A 135 -5.77 0.76 1.75
N ALA A 136 -5.02 -0.04 2.53
CA ALA A 136 -3.90 -0.80 2.02
C ALA A 136 -4.31 -1.76 0.89
N PHE A 137 -5.46 -2.45 1.03
CA PHE A 137 -6.00 -3.33 -0.01
C PHE A 137 -6.36 -2.57 -1.30
N LEU A 138 -6.90 -1.36 -1.18
CA LEU A 138 -7.31 -0.54 -2.33
C LEU A 138 -6.13 0.12 -3.07
N THR A 139 -4.96 0.22 -2.43
CA THR A 139 -3.84 1.00 -2.97
C THR A 139 -2.58 0.18 -3.26
N GLN A 140 -2.48 -1.05 -2.73
CA GLN A 140 -1.26 -1.87 -2.80
C GLN A 140 -0.74 -2.13 -4.23
N ASP A 141 -1.63 -2.18 -5.20
CA ASP A 141 -1.30 -2.53 -6.58
C ASP A 141 -1.06 -1.27 -7.46
N LEU A 142 -1.42 -0.07 -7.01
CA LEU A 142 -1.32 1.18 -7.79
C LEU A 142 0.09 1.52 -8.27
N PRO A 143 1.16 1.31 -7.49
CA PRO A 143 2.51 1.50 -7.99
C PRO A 143 2.85 0.54 -9.15
N SER A 144 2.34 -0.70 -9.11
CA SER A 144 2.54 -1.68 -10.18
C SER A 144 1.81 -1.31 -11.48
N TYR A 145 0.67 -0.60 -11.38
CA TYR A 145 -0.02 0.00 -12.51
C TYR A 145 0.68 1.26 -13.04
N GLY A 146 1.68 1.76 -12.31
CA GLY A 146 2.34 3.03 -12.60
C GLY A 146 1.40 4.23 -12.53
N ILE A 147 0.33 4.13 -11.75
CA ILE A 147 -0.63 5.23 -11.49
C ILE A 147 -0.05 6.18 -10.46
N LEU A 148 0.60 5.63 -9.42
CA LEU A 148 1.21 6.38 -8.34
C LEU A 148 2.70 6.08 -8.23
N GLU A 149 3.49 7.10 -7.96
CA GLU A 149 4.83 6.92 -7.43
C GLU A 149 4.76 6.59 -5.92
N GLN A 150 5.80 5.95 -5.39
CA GLN A 150 5.84 5.47 -4.00
C GLN A 150 5.62 6.61 -2.98
N GLU A 151 6.08 7.81 -3.31
CA GLU A 151 5.94 9.00 -2.46
C GLU A 151 4.49 9.52 -2.41
N GLU A 152 3.72 9.33 -3.47
CA GLU A 152 2.32 9.74 -3.55
C GLU A 152 1.39 8.75 -2.81
N LEU A 153 1.82 7.48 -2.70
CA LEU A 153 1.04 6.41 -2.06
C LEU A 153 0.64 6.77 -0.63
N PHE A 154 1.58 7.33 0.17
CA PHE A 154 1.29 7.74 1.54
C PHE A 154 0.18 8.80 1.59
N ARG A 155 0.22 9.75 0.67
CA ARG A 155 -0.78 10.83 0.58
C ARG A 155 -2.16 10.27 0.22
N ILE A 156 -2.24 9.45 -0.82
CA ILE A 156 -3.51 8.83 -1.24
C ILE A 156 -4.09 7.95 -0.12
N ASN A 157 -3.25 7.18 0.58
CA ASN A 157 -3.68 6.39 1.72
C ASN A 157 -4.32 7.26 2.81
N SER A 158 -3.72 8.40 3.13
CA SER A 158 -4.26 9.34 4.13
C SER A 158 -5.60 9.94 3.71
N LEU A 159 -5.75 10.29 2.43
CA LEU A 159 -7.01 10.83 1.89
C LEU A 159 -8.13 9.79 1.88
N LEU A 160 -7.81 8.56 1.50
CA LEU A 160 -8.78 7.45 1.53
C LEU A 160 -9.18 7.08 2.96
N ALA A 161 -8.23 7.08 3.91
CA ALA A 161 -8.53 6.86 5.31
C ALA A 161 -9.48 7.95 5.84
N GLU A 162 -9.22 9.22 5.55
CA GLU A 162 -10.09 10.34 5.92
C GLU A 162 -11.50 10.19 5.30
N ALA A 163 -11.61 9.83 4.02
CA ALA A 163 -12.90 9.63 3.37
C ALA A 163 -13.70 8.48 4.00
N LEU A 164 -13.04 7.37 4.34
CA LEU A 164 -13.67 6.22 5.01
C LEU A 164 -14.05 6.56 6.46
N GLU A 165 -13.20 7.25 7.20
CA GLU A 165 -13.52 7.72 8.54
C GLU A 165 -14.72 8.66 8.53
N ASN A 166 -14.81 9.57 7.56
CA ASN A 166 -15.96 10.46 7.40
C ASN A 166 -17.24 9.65 7.11
N ALA A 167 -17.19 8.66 6.23
CA ALA A 167 -18.31 7.79 5.94
C ALA A 167 -18.75 6.98 7.17
N ILE A 168 -17.82 6.49 7.99
CA ILE A 168 -18.14 5.79 9.25
C ILE A 168 -18.71 6.78 10.28
N PHE A 169 -17.93 7.78 10.68
CA PHE A 169 -18.26 8.58 11.85
C PHE A 169 -19.39 9.57 11.59
N HIS A 170 -19.31 10.32 10.50
CA HIS A 170 -20.25 11.38 10.18
C HIS A 170 -21.42 10.89 9.33
N GLY A 171 -21.16 9.94 8.41
CA GLY A 171 -22.18 9.27 7.62
C GLY A 171 -22.96 8.26 8.44
N ASN A 172 -22.48 7.05 8.54
CA ASN A 172 -23.21 5.93 9.14
C ASN A 172 -23.55 6.11 10.62
N LEU A 173 -22.61 6.61 11.42
CA LEU A 173 -22.80 6.78 12.86
C LEU A 173 -23.41 8.15 13.25
N GLU A 174 -23.55 9.08 12.32
CA GLU A 174 -24.12 10.41 12.53
C GLU A 174 -23.54 11.12 13.76
N LEU A 175 -22.20 11.10 13.91
CA LEU A 175 -21.52 11.80 14.99
C LEU A 175 -21.21 13.23 14.58
N PRO A 176 -21.45 14.23 15.47
CA PRO A 176 -21.11 15.61 15.18
C PRO A 176 -19.58 15.79 15.17
N GLY A 177 -19.07 16.55 14.20
CA GLY A 177 -17.63 16.81 14.06
C GLY A 177 -17.03 17.61 15.22
N GLU A 178 -17.84 18.46 15.86
CA GLU A 178 -17.46 19.23 17.03
C GLU A 178 -16.99 18.34 18.18
N LEU A 179 -17.69 17.23 18.41
CA LEU A 179 -17.39 16.28 19.49
C LEU A 179 -15.99 15.68 19.34
N ARG A 180 -15.51 15.47 18.09
CA ARG A 180 -14.15 14.96 17.83
C ARG A 180 -13.06 15.92 18.32
N VAL A 181 -13.32 17.24 18.24
CA VAL A 181 -12.37 18.29 18.66
C VAL A 181 -12.48 18.57 20.15
N GLU A 182 -13.70 18.70 20.66
CA GLU A 182 -13.98 19.09 22.04
C GLU A 182 -13.68 17.95 23.04
N ASN A 183 -14.01 16.71 22.69
CA ASN A 183 -13.81 15.56 23.55
C ASN A 183 -13.53 14.27 22.72
N PRO A 184 -12.29 14.07 22.25
CA PRO A 184 -11.93 12.91 21.42
C PRO A 184 -12.23 11.56 22.07
N LYS A 185 -12.12 11.47 23.39
CA LYS A 185 -12.40 10.23 24.15
C LYS A 185 -13.89 9.89 24.10
N LEU A 186 -14.75 10.85 24.40
CA LEU A 186 -16.20 10.69 24.34
C LEU A 186 -16.67 10.41 22.89
N PHE A 187 -16.03 11.03 21.90
CA PHE A 187 -16.31 10.78 20.49
C PHE A 187 -16.09 9.30 20.15
N LEU A 188 -14.93 8.73 20.52
CA LEU A 188 -14.62 7.34 20.25
C LEU A 188 -15.52 6.37 21.04
N GLU A 189 -15.76 6.64 22.32
CA GLU A 189 -16.69 5.84 23.13
C GLU A 189 -18.10 5.82 22.53
N THR A 190 -18.61 6.97 22.09
CA THR A 190 -19.90 7.08 21.43
C THR A 190 -19.94 6.34 20.09
N ALA A 191 -18.86 6.42 19.31
CA ALA A 191 -18.74 5.66 18.06
C ALA A 191 -18.87 4.16 18.32
N LEU A 192 -18.08 3.63 19.25
CA LEU A 192 -18.10 2.21 19.60
C LEU A 192 -19.45 1.74 20.14
N GLN A 193 -20.17 2.59 20.87
CA GLN A 193 -21.53 2.30 21.30
C GLN A 193 -22.49 2.24 20.12
N LYS A 194 -22.45 3.24 19.24
CA LYS A 194 -23.32 3.30 18.06
C LYS A 194 -23.12 2.14 17.08
N CYS A 195 -21.89 1.66 16.92
CA CYS A 195 -21.62 0.47 16.11
C CYS A 195 -22.38 -0.79 16.56
N ARG A 196 -22.92 -0.81 17.78
CA ARG A 196 -23.59 -1.98 18.39
C ARG A 196 -25.11 -1.86 18.50
N ILE A 197 -25.68 -0.74 18.10
CA ILE A 197 -27.11 -0.46 18.26
C ILE A 197 -27.77 -0.13 16.92
N GLU A 198 -29.03 -0.51 16.78
CA GLU A 198 -29.85 -0.11 15.61
C GLU A 198 -30.19 1.38 15.63
N PRO A 199 -30.29 2.01 14.45
CA PRO A 199 -30.10 1.43 13.10
C PRO A 199 -28.64 1.36 12.64
N TYR A 200 -27.69 1.91 13.40
CA TYR A 200 -26.32 2.16 12.98
C TYR A 200 -25.51 0.86 12.72
N GLN A 201 -25.73 -0.18 13.56
CA GLN A 201 -25.03 -1.46 13.41
C GLN A 201 -25.28 -2.17 12.07
N ASN A 202 -26.41 -1.89 11.44
CA ASN A 202 -26.79 -2.53 10.18
C ASN A 202 -26.37 -1.73 8.95
N ARG A 203 -25.94 -0.48 9.14
CA ARG A 203 -25.47 0.37 8.04
C ARG A 203 -24.15 -0.11 7.48
N ARG A 204 -24.02 -0.03 6.16
CA ARG A 204 -22.86 -0.45 5.39
C ARG A 204 -22.25 0.73 4.66
N ILE A 205 -20.99 0.57 4.30
CA ILE A 205 -20.29 1.48 3.40
C ILE A 205 -19.99 0.71 2.14
N MET A 206 -20.46 1.21 1.01
CA MET A 206 -20.12 0.69 -0.30
C MET A 206 -18.90 1.44 -0.82
N ILE A 207 -17.90 0.69 -1.27
CA ILE A 207 -16.70 1.21 -1.90
C ILE A 207 -16.63 0.64 -3.31
N GLN A 208 -16.57 1.51 -4.32
CA GLN A 208 -16.21 1.10 -5.68
C GLN A 208 -14.81 1.61 -6.00
N TYR A 209 -13.99 0.72 -6.50
CA TYR A 209 -12.63 0.99 -6.94
C TYR A 209 -12.54 0.64 -8.42
N ASN A 210 -12.15 1.61 -9.24
CA ASN A 210 -11.92 1.42 -10.65
C ASN A 210 -10.54 1.95 -10.99
N VAL A 211 -9.71 1.10 -11.57
CA VAL A 211 -8.40 1.49 -12.10
C VAL A 211 -8.36 1.30 -13.59
N SER A 212 -7.83 2.28 -14.30
CA SER A 212 -7.58 2.25 -15.73
C SER A 212 -6.09 2.50 -16.01
N ARG A 213 -5.69 2.53 -17.27
CA ARG A 213 -4.30 2.84 -17.66
C ARG A 213 -3.81 4.22 -17.18
N ASN A 214 -4.72 5.17 -16.99
CA ASN A 214 -4.39 6.57 -16.77
C ASN A 214 -4.96 7.15 -15.49
N SER A 215 -5.76 6.39 -14.74
CA SER A 215 -6.42 6.91 -13.55
C SER A 215 -6.84 5.82 -12.59
N VAL A 216 -7.02 6.21 -11.35
CA VAL A 216 -7.78 5.45 -10.35
C VAL A 216 -8.95 6.29 -9.87
N LYS A 217 -10.12 5.65 -9.75
CA LYS A 217 -11.35 6.24 -9.26
C LYS A 217 -11.83 5.46 -8.05
N TYR A 218 -12.16 6.17 -6.99
CA TYR A 218 -12.79 5.65 -5.79
C TYR A 218 -14.17 6.29 -5.64
N LEU A 219 -15.17 5.50 -5.35
CA LEU A 219 -16.47 5.96 -4.91
C LEU A 219 -16.74 5.32 -3.55
N ILE A 220 -17.04 6.15 -2.55
CA ILE A 220 -17.37 5.73 -1.18
C ILE A 220 -18.74 6.27 -0.87
N ARG A 221 -19.69 5.38 -0.53
CA ARG A 221 -21.08 5.72 -0.18
C ARG A 221 -21.43 5.13 1.17
N ASP A 222 -21.93 5.97 2.05
CA ASP A 222 -22.51 5.58 3.33
C ASP A 222 -24.05 5.58 3.28
N GLU A 223 -24.70 5.04 4.32
CA GLU A 223 -26.14 4.98 4.47
C GLU A 223 -26.69 6.05 5.45
N GLY A 224 -25.87 7.03 5.78
CA GLY A 224 -26.26 8.15 6.62
C GLY A 224 -27.21 9.13 5.92
N LYS A 225 -27.50 10.22 6.61
CA LYS A 225 -28.40 11.28 6.11
C LYS A 225 -27.78 12.12 4.99
N GLY A 226 -26.44 12.08 4.87
CA GLY A 226 -25.70 12.97 4.02
C GLY A 226 -25.53 14.36 4.64
N PHE A 227 -24.93 15.28 3.87
CA PHE A 227 -24.72 16.65 4.29
C PHE A 227 -24.81 17.61 3.09
N ASP A 228 -25.02 18.89 3.39
CA ASP A 228 -24.99 19.95 2.37
C ASP A 228 -23.54 20.28 2.02
N HIS A 229 -23.09 19.80 0.87
CA HIS A 229 -21.75 20.02 0.35
C HIS A 229 -21.60 21.37 -0.40
N ALA A 230 -22.69 22.07 -0.71
CA ALA A 230 -22.64 23.40 -1.34
C ALA A 230 -22.02 24.47 -0.40
N GLY A 231 -22.05 24.23 0.91
CA GLY A 231 -21.41 25.09 1.91
C GLY A 231 -19.94 24.75 2.21
N LEU A 232 -19.32 23.82 1.48
CA LEU A 232 -17.89 23.52 1.70
C LEU A 232 -17.01 24.71 1.31
N PRO A 233 -15.97 25.01 2.09
CA PRO A 233 -15.01 26.04 1.77
C PRO A 233 -14.31 25.79 0.42
N ASP A 234 -14.08 26.85 -0.35
CA ASP A 234 -13.31 26.78 -1.59
C ASP A 234 -11.88 26.27 -1.29
N PRO A 235 -11.46 25.12 -1.85
CA PRO A 235 -10.14 24.57 -1.61
C PRO A 235 -9.00 25.43 -2.17
N SER A 236 -9.29 26.33 -3.11
CA SER A 236 -8.30 27.23 -3.72
C SER A 236 -7.98 28.45 -2.84
N ASP A 237 -8.81 28.76 -1.82
CA ASP A 237 -8.58 29.88 -0.91
C ASP A 237 -7.66 29.47 0.26
N PRO A 238 -6.43 30.02 0.36
CA PRO A 238 -5.49 29.70 1.43
C PRO A 238 -6.02 29.95 2.84
N GLN A 239 -6.99 30.86 3.03
CA GLN A 239 -7.57 31.15 4.34
C GLN A 239 -8.37 29.96 4.88
N ASN A 240 -8.94 29.14 4.01
CA ASN A 240 -9.71 27.96 4.38
C ASN A 240 -8.83 26.83 4.93
N LEU A 241 -7.52 26.80 4.63
CA LEU A 241 -6.57 25.82 5.17
C LEU A 241 -6.39 25.92 6.70
N PHE A 242 -6.68 27.10 7.28
CA PHE A 242 -6.56 27.33 8.72
C PHE A 242 -7.85 27.01 9.50
N GLN A 243 -8.93 26.66 8.81
CA GLN A 243 -10.17 26.26 9.48
C GLN A 243 -10.02 24.85 10.06
N VAL A 244 -10.38 24.69 11.33
CA VAL A 244 -10.30 23.39 12.04
C VAL A 244 -11.40 22.44 11.54
N ARG A 245 -12.54 22.96 11.10
CA ARG A 245 -13.69 22.20 10.59
C ARG A 245 -13.57 21.95 9.09
N GLY A 246 -13.89 20.75 8.65
CA GLY A 246 -13.90 20.40 7.22
C GLY A 246 -12.50 20.24 6.60
N ARG A 247 -11.44 20.27 7.40
CA ARG A 247 -10.05 20.15 6.91
C ARG A 247 -9.81 18.86 6.13
N GLY A 248 -10.45 17.77 6.53
CA GLY A 248 -10.32 16.47 5.85
C GLY A 248 -10.84 16.53 4.42
N LEU A 249 -12.07 17.02 4.23
CA LEU A 249 -12.68 17.18 2.90
C LEU A 249 -11.91 18.20 2.04
N LEU A 250 -11.41 19.25 2.65
CA LEU A 250 -10.55 20.24 2.00
C LEU A 250 -9.26 19.61 1.48
N LEU A 251 -8.59 18.78 2.29
CA LEU A 251 -7.37 18.05 1.87
C LEU A 251 -7.67 17.09 0.74
N ILE A 252 -8.79 16.37 0.79
CA ILE A 252 -9.23 15.50 -0.30
C ILE A 252 -9.37 16.31 -1.59
N SER A 253 -10.06 17.45 -1.55
CA SER A 253 -10.27 18.32 -2.72
C SER A 253 -9.00 18.98 -3.25
N LEU A 254 -7.98 19.19 -2.40
CA LEU A 254 -6.69 19.77 -2.81
C LEU A 254 -5.75 18.76 -3.49
N PHE A 255 -5.83 17.51 -3.09
CA PHE A 255 -4.81 16.52 -3.50
C PHE A 255 -5.33 15.45 -4.46
N MET A 256 -6.66 15.28 -4.59
CA MET A 256 -7.26 14.51 -5.68
C MET A 256 -7.48 15.41 -6.88
N ASP A 257 -7.33 14.86 -8.07
CA ASP A 257 -7.48 15.65 -9.31
C ASP A 257 -8.94 16.06 -9.56
N GLU A 258 -9.89 15.19 -9.18
CA GLU A 258 -11.31 15.48 -9.23
C GLU A 258 -12.02 14.88 -8.01
N VAL A 259 -12.97 15.64 -7.46
CA VAL A 259 -13.81 15.23 -6.34
C VAL A 259 -15.25 15.66 -6.59
N PHE A 260 -16.19 14.71 -6.42
CA PHE A 260 -17.61 14.95 -6.61
C PHE A 260 -18.40 14.36 -5.44
N TRP A 261 -19.52 14.96 -5.11
CA TRP A 261 -20.53 14.44 -4.19
C TRP A 261 -21.84 14.22 -4.92
N ASN A 262 -22.63 13.23 -4.48
CA ASN A 262 -24.01 13.12 -4.95
C ASN A 262 -24.87 14.24 -4.31
N GLU A 263 -26.09 14.41 -4.82
CA GLU A 263 -27.02 15.46 -4.33
C GLU A 263 -27.31 15.34 -2.82
N ARG A 264 -27.31 14.12 -2.30
CA ARG A 264 -27.58 13.86 -0.88
C ARG A 264 -26.36 14.13 0.01
N GLY A 265 -25.16 14.14 -0.52
CA GLY A 265 -23.92 14.31 0.25
C GLY A 265 -23.51 13.08 1.07
N ASN A 266 -24.02 11.88 0.74
CA ASN A 266 -23.62 10.63 1.37
C ASN A 266 -22.77 9.72 0.45
N GLU A 267 -22.26 10.30 -0.62
CA GLU A 267 -21.37 9.62 -1.57
C GLU A 267 -20.32 10.61 -2.04
N ILE A 268 -19.08 10.21 -1.95
CA ILE A 268 -17.93 10.93 -2.49
C ILE A 268 -17.30 10.10 -3.62
N THR A 269 -17.03 10.75 -4.74
CA THR A 269 -16.22 10.21 -5.83
C THR A 269 -14.91 10.98 -5.89
N MET A 270 -13.79 10.27 -5.91
CA MET A 270 -12.44 10.81 -5.96
C MET A 270 -11.69 10.19 -7.12
N ILE A 271 -11.05 11.01 -7.95
CA ILE A 271 -10.27 10.56 -9.11
C ILE A 271 -8.85 11.08 -8.98
N HIS A 272 -7.89 10.20 -9.23
CA HIS A 272 -6.49 10.58 -9.39
C HIS A 272 -5.97 10.11 -10.75
N TYR A 273 -5.31 11.02 -11.47
CA TYR A 273 -4.76 10.76 -12.79
C TYR A 273 -3.26 10.46 -12.71
N LYS A 274 -2.83 9.51 -13.54
CA LYS A 274 -1.41 9.22 -13.74
C LYS A 274 -0.69 10.45 -14.26
N LYS A 275 0.33 10.91 -13.56
CA LYS A 275 1.17 12.00 -14.05
C LYS A 275 1.97 11.55 -15.27
N ARG A 276 1.90 12.35 -16.34
CA ARG A 276 2.78 12.13 -17.50
C ARG A 276 4.22 12.41 -17.08
N LYS A 277 5.10 11.42 -17.25
CA LYS A 277 6.55 11.69 -17.12
C LYS A 277 6.89 12.72 -18.18
N THR A 278 7.20 13.93 -17.78
CA THR A 278 7.84 14.92 -18.66
C THR A 278 9.23 14.37 -18.96
N SER A 279 9.43 13.95 -20.23
CA SER A 279 10.75 13.59 -20.74
C SER A 279 11.62 14.83 -20.64
N SER A 280 12.56 14.83 -19.69
CA SER A 280 13.63 15.84 -19.60
C SER A 280 14.73 15.46 -20.55
#